data_16b7c046ac4f5a11a2ff3c14f4195240
#
_entry.id   16b7c046ac4f5a11a2ff3c14f4195240
#
_cell.length_a   1.000
_cell.length_b   1.000
_cell.length_c   1.000
_cell.angle_alpha   90.00
_cell.angle_beta   90.00
_cell.angle_gamma   90.00
#
_symmetry.space_group_name_H-M   'P 1'
#
loop_
_entity.id
_entity.type
_entity.pdbx_description
1 polymer ?
#
loop_
_entity_poly.entity_id
_entity_poly.type
_entity_poly.pdbx_seq_one_letter_code
_entity_poly.pdbx_strand_id
1 'polypeptide(L)'
;MNNKPRVFVGSSVEGLSVAYAIQTNLLHDSELTVWSQGAFELSKTTIESLMELVNQVDFAIFVFTTDDILEIRGDKKFSVRDNVLFEFGLFLGKLGRERVFFVIPQDNEMHLPTDLLGITPATFDNKRQDCNLVAATGPACHSIRHSLKKYGSLLEKYEESTVPEISMEKPNDKMEWFSDFIEKKYEDCLEKATKSREVATEMRDIMEWEYWIRKCTYRLDEKRSEVLSDLILEYPEEQAAYKVSAGLLNSENFHEDAIAMIMLAQEKFGNNPTLMRLLSTYHSANGDKEEAAKALDNDLVFEDPEAVAYYAELYIEDKNLQTARSILHRAYIKFPKNVKICNLYAGVAHDLLEYDIALLLCDRIVKIQPEKYSHHGYLGNMALNLNLNNIALSSYQKAHEMSEEKQPWILSNIGNILKNKGFYNESIKYLQKSLAIQESDYAHDRLAGAIKSKDEEAVEYENHLKEGQRKLKEYGANLLINNSNERLY
;
A
#
# COMPACT_ATOMS: atom_id res chain seq x y z
N MET A 1 18.41 -30.12 -10.68
CA MET A 1 19.01 -29.79 -9.37
C MET A 1 18.17 -28.69 -8.81
N ASN A 2 17.56 -28.83 -7.62
CA ASN A 2 16.79 -27.74 -7.03
C ASN A 2 17.73 -26.57 -6.75
N ASN A 3 17.69 -25.52 -7.55
CA ASN A 3 18.44 -24.30 -7.31
C ASN A 3 17.84 -23.61 -6.08
N LYS A 4 18.63 -23.48 -5.01
CA LYS A 4 18.22 -22.72 -3.82
C LYS A 4 18.05 -21.25 -4.20
N PRO A 5 16.98 -20.56 -3.72
CA PRO A 5 16.82 -19.14 -3.95
C PRO A 5 17.98 -18.34 -3.33
N ARG A 6 18.44 -17.31 -4.02
CA ARG A 6 19.49 -16.39 -3.57
C ARG A 6 18.88 -15.30 -2.74
N VAL A 7 19.39 -15.09 -1.54
CA VAL A 7 18.86 -14.15 -0.56
C VAL A 7 19.93 -13.16 -0.11
N PHE A 8 19.65 -11.88 -0.20
CA PHE A 8 20.47 -10.82 0.37
C PHE A 8 20.04 -10.50 1.79
N VAL A 9 20.98 -10.23 2.69
CA VAL A 9 20.68 -9.71 4.03
C VAL A 9 21.40 -8.38 4.25
N GLY A 10 20.61 -7.30 4.34
CA GLY A 10 21.04 -5.95 4.68
C GLY A 10 20.85 -5.65 6.15
N SER A 11 21.78 -4.91 6.74
CA SER A 11 21.71 -4.41 8.12
C SER A 11 22.69 -3.25 8.33
N SER A 12 22.50 -2.49 9.41
CA SER A 12 23.58 -1.67 9.96
C SER A 12 24.73 -2.54 10.51
N VAL A 13 25.82 -1.93 10.91
CA VAL A 13 26.93 -2.62 11.58
C VAL A 13 26.46 -3.21 12.91
N GLU A 14 25.58 -2.51 13.61
CA GLU A 14 24.97 -2.91 14.89
C GLU A 14 24.06 -4.14 14.73
N GLY A 15 23.36 -4.27 13.59
CA GLY A 15 22.50 -5.40 13.24
C GLY A 15 23.22 -6.63 12.70
N LEU A 16 24.53 -6.57 12.46
CA LEU A 16 25.29 -7.60 11.77
C LEU A 16 25.26 -8.98 12.46
N SER A 17 25.29 -9.01 13.79
CA SER A 17 25.19 -10.28 14.56
C SER A 17 23.84 -10.97 14.35
N VAL A 18 22.74 -10.22 14.21
CA VAL A 18 21.42 -10.73 13.90
C VAL A 18 21.37 -11.23 12.44
N ALA A 19 21.99 -10.52 11.50
CA ALA A 19 22.09 -10.92 10.11
C ALA A 19 22.81 -12.30 9.96
N TYR A 20 23.89 -12.53 10.70
CA TYR A 20 24.58 -13.83 10.73
C TYR A 20 23.74 -14.94 11.39
N ALA A 21 22.95 -14.62 12.40
CA ALA A 21 22.02 -15.57 12.99
C ALA A 21 20.93 -16.00 12.01
N ILE A 22 20.41 -15.06 11.22
CA ILE A 22 19.45 -15.35 10.13
C ILE A 22 20.12 -16.21 9.05
N GLN A 23 21.35 -15.90 8.64
CA GLN A 23 22.11 -16.72 7.68
C GLN A 23 22.22 -18.16 8.18
N THR A 24 22.58 -18.36 9.44
CA THR A 24 22.69 -19.68 10.07
C THR A 24 21.37 -20.45 10.01
N ASN A 25 20.25 -19.79 10.32
CA ASN A 25 18.92 -20.41 10.33
C ASN A 25 18.39 -20.80 8.95
N LEU A 26 18.80 -20.10 7.89
CA LEU A 26 18.33 -20.31 6.51
C LEU A 26 19.33 -21.02 5.60
N LEU A 27 20.48 -21.46 6.13
CA LEU A 27 21.59 -22.10 5.38
C LEU A 27 21.14 -23.28 4.49
N HIS A 28 20.17 -24.05 4.96
CA HIS A 28 19.67 -25.20 4.23
C HIS A 28 18.59 -24.87 3.19
N ASP A 29 17.96 -23.70 3.31
CA ASP A 29 16.80 -23.29 2.51
C ASP A 29 17.15 -22.34 1.37
N SER A 30 18.29 -21.63 1.45
CA SER A 30 18.68 -20.58 0.48
C SER A 30 20.19 -20.40 0.40
N GLU A 31 20.66 -19.78 -0.69
CA GLU A 31 22.01 -19.21 -0.82
C GLU A 31 21.97 -17.77 -0.31
N LEU A 32 22.34 -17.58 0.98
CA LEU A 32 22.19 -16.32 1.66
C LEU A 32 23.53 -15.58 1.79
N THR A 33 23.58 -14.34 1.31
CA THR A 33 24.75 -13.45 1.40
C THR A 33 24.44 -12.26 2.29
N VAL A 34 25.22 -12.07 3.36
CA VAL A 34 25.14 -10.88 4.22
C VAL A 34 25.94 -9.77 3.56
N TRP A 35 25.47 -8.53 3.66
CA TRP A 35 26.08 -7.35 3.03
C TRP A 35 27.61 -7.22 3.27
N SER A 36 28.13 -7.66 4.42
CA SER A 36 29.54 -7.64 4.78
C SER A 36 30.39 -8.76 4.13
N GLN A 37 29.75 -9.69 3.38
CA GLN A 37 30.40 -10.88 2.80
C GLN A 37 30.65 -10.73 1.29
N GLY A 38 31.21 -9.57 0.87
CA GLY A 38 31.55 -9.35 -0.54
C GLY A 38 30.38 -8.94 -1.44
N ALA A 39 29.28 -8.46 -0.83
CA ALA A 39 28.16 -7.90 -1.57
C ALA A 39 28.51 -6.56 -2.26
N PHE A 40 29.60 -5.92 -1.84
CA PHE A 40 30.10 -4.66 -2.38
C PHE A 40 31.48 -4.87 -3.01
N GLU A 41 31.61 -4.51 -4.28
CA GLU A 41 32.88 -4.59 -5.00
C GLU A 41 33.75 -3.35 -4.74
N LEU A 42 35.07 -3.57 -4.70
CA LEU A 42 36.04 -2.48 -4.64
C LEU A 42 35.93 -1.62 -5.92
N SER A 43 35.93 -0.32 -5.77
CA SER A 43 35.80 0.70 -6.85
C SER A 43 34.39 0.93 -7.41
N LYS A 44 33.33 0.38 -6.78
CA LYS A 44 31.94 0.74 -7.05
C LYS A 44 31.34 1.50 -5.87
N THR A 45 30.38 2.37 -6.14
CA THR A 45 29.62 2.99 -5.06
C THR A 45 28.71 1.96 -4.39
N THR A 46 28.30 2.22 -3.16
CA THR A 46 27.37 1.36 -2.42
C THR A 46 26.08 1.14 -3.20
N ILE A 47 25.56 2.17 -3.86
CA ILE A 47 24.29 2.09 -4.61
C ILE A 47 24.46 1.28 -5.90
N GLU A 48 25.56 1.44 -6.65
CA GLU A 48 25.83 0.62 -7.83
C GLU A 48 25.87 -0.87 -7.48
N SER A 49 26.59 -1.20 -6.40
CA SER A 49 26.66 -2.57 -5.89
C SER A 49 25.26 -3.09 -5.47
N LEU A 50 24.44 -2.26 -4.83
CA LEU A 50 23.06 -2.61 -4.45
C LEU A 50 22.15 -2.81 -5.66
N MET A 51 22.29 -1.99 -6.71
CA MET A 51 21.51 -2.11 -7.95
C MET A 51 21.86 -3.38 -8.72
N GLU A 52 23.11 -3.76 -8.78
CA GLU A 52 23.54 -5.04 -9.36
C GLU A 52 23.03 -6.20 -8.52
N LEU A 53 23.18 -6.11 -7.21
CA LEU A 53 22.78 -7.16 -6.28
C LEU A 53 21.26 -7.41 -6.31
N VAL A 54 20.45 -6.36 -6.40
CA VAL A 54 18.99 -6.47 -6.49
C VAL A 54 18.53 -7.24 -7.74
N ASN A 55 19.33 -7.22 -8.81
CA ASN A 55 19.07 -7.99 -10.03
C ASN A 55 19.60 -9.45 -9.94
N GLN A 56 20.46 -9.75 -8.95
CA GLN A 56 21.11 -11.05 -8.80
C GLN A 56 20.45 -11.93 -7.73
N VAL A 57 19.54 -11.38 -6.93
CA VAL A 57 18.91 -12.09 -5.82
C VAL A 57 17.42 -12.29 -6.05
N ASP A 58 16.88 -13.32 -5.44
CA ASP A 58 15.48 -13.70 -5.52
C ASP A 58 14.66 -13.11 -4.38
N PHE A 59 15.33 -12.81 -3.23
CA PHE A 59 14.73 -12.27 -2.01
C PHE A 59 15.72 -11.37 -1.28
N ALA A 60 15.18 -10.50 -0.41
CA ALA A 60 15.99 -9.71 0.50
C ALA A 60 15.41 -9.71 1.93
N ILE A 61 16.28 -9.67 2.94
CA ILE A 61 15.93 -9.58 4.35
C ILE A 61 16.70 -8.41 4.94
N PHE A 62 16.01 -7.48 5.60
CA PHE A 62 16.65 -6.34 6.25
C PHE A 62 16.50 -6.44 7.77
N VAL A 63 17.59 -6.27 8.49
CA VAL A 63 17.58 -6.22 9.95
C VAL A 63 17.49 -4.77 10.37
N PHE A 64 16.40 -4.41 11.00
CA PHE A 64 16.17 -3.07 11.54
C PHE A 64 16.51 -3.07 13.03
N THR A 65 17.49 -2.29 13.38
CA THR A 65 17.95 -2.05 14.77
C THR A 65 17.77 -0.57 15.13
N THR A 66 17.75 -0.26 16.43
CA THR A 66 17.59 1.11 16.95
C THR A 66 18.91 1.84 16.98
N ASP A 67 19.46 2.18 15.81
CA ASP A 67 20.82 2.67 15.68
C ASP A 67 20.92 4.20 15.75
N ASP A 68 19.85 4.89 15.37
CA ASP A 68 19.79 6.35 15.29
C ASP A 68 18.67 6.91 16.17
N ILE A 69 18.81 8.19 16.55
CA ILE A 69 17.79 8.93 17.29
C ILE A 69 17.29 10.07 16.42
N LEU A 70 16.00 10.04 16.09
CA LEU A 70 15.31 11.12 15.40
C LEU A 70 14.62 12.05 16.40
N GLU A 71 14.72 13.35 16.17
CA GLU A 71 13.93 14.34 16.89
C GLU A 71 12.76 14.80 16.03
N ILE A 72 11.55 14.34 16.37
CA ILE A 72 10.33 14.67 15.63
C ILE A 72 9.44 15.52 16.54
N ARG A 73 9.21 16.77 16.17
CA ARG A 73 8.36 17.74 16.91
C ARG A 73 8.74 17.92 18.38
N GLY A 74 10.04 17.81 18.68
CA GLY A 74 10.59 17.93 20.05
C GLY A 74 10.65 16.62 20.84
N ASP A 75 10.12 15.51 20.32
CA ASP A 75 10.23 14.19 20.92
C ASP A 75 11.38 13.40 20.28
N LYS A 76 12.24 12.84 21.12
CA LYS A 76 13.31 11.94 20.66
C LYS A 76 12.77 10.53 20.52
N LYS A 77 12.90 9.95 19.32
CA LYS A 77 12.47 8.59 19.00
C LYS A 77 13.64 7.79 18.44
N PHE A 78 13.74 6.53 18.83
CA PHE A 78 14.69 5.60 18.21
C PHE A 78 14.26 5.28 16.79
N SER A 79 15.19 5.23 15.86
CA SER A 79 14.95 4.98 14.44
C SER A 79 15.94 3.97 13.87
N VAL A 80 15.55 3.37 12.76
CA VAL A 80 16.45 2.62 11.88
C VAL A 80 17.36 3.62 11.16
N ARG A 81 18.57 3.22 10.85
CA ARG A 81 19.51 4.02 10.05
C ARG A 81 18.94 4.29 8.65
N ASP A 82 19.00 5.53 8.22
CA ASP A 82 18.39 6.00 6.97
C ASP A 82 18.84 5.19 5.74
N ASN A 83 20.13 4.82 5.67
CA ASN A 83 20.65 4.00 4.57
C ASN A 83 19.96 2.63 4.49
N VAL A 84 19.72 1.96 5.63
CA VAL A 84 19.08 0.65 5.67
C VAL A 84 17.61 0.75 5.23
N LEU A 85 16.92 1.85 5.58
CA LEU A 85 15.57 2.13 5.10
C LEU A 85 15.53 2.38 3.59
N PHE A 86 16.51 3.13 3.09
CA PHE A 86 16.62 3.39 1.66
C PHE A 86 16.88 2.10 0.87
N GLU A 87 17.83 1.28 1.32
CA GLU A 87 18.14 -0.03 0.72
C GLU A 87 16.90 -0.94 0.71
N PHE A 88 16.19 -1.02 1.84
CA PHE A 88 14.93 -1.76 1.94
C PHE A 88 13.92 -1.29 0.90
N GLY A 89 13.73 0.03 0.74
CA GLY A 89 12.81 0.61 -0.25
C GLY A 89 13.21 0.26 -1.69
N LEU A 90 14.51 0.26 -2.01
CA LEU A 90 15.04 -0.10 -3.31
C LEU A 90 14.72 -1.58 -3.67
N PHE A 91 14.99 -2.50 -2.75
CA PHE A 91 14.69 -3.92 -2.93
C PHE A 91 13.17 -4.16 -2.99
N LEU A 92 12.39 -3.48 -2.15
CA LEU A 92 10.93 -3.56 -2.14
C LEU A 92 10.33 -3.14 -3.49
N GLY A 93 10.81 -2.04 -4.08
CA GLY A 93 10.38 -1.54 -5.38
C GLY A 93 10.69 -2.51 -6.53
N LYS A 94 11.80 -3.22 -6.46
CA LYS A 94 12.26 -4.13 -7.53
C LYS A 94 11.73 -5.55 -7.39
N LEU A 95 11.83 -6.16 -6.21
CA LEU A 95 11.47 -7.56 -5.97
C LEU A 95 10.00 -7.74 -5.59
N GLY A 96 9.35 -6.66 -5.17
CA GLY A 96 7.99 -6.68 -4.64
C GLY A 96 7.93 -7.10 -3.17
N ARG A 97 6.83 -6.73 -2.50
CA ARG A 97 6.62 -6.91 -1.05
C ARG A 97 6.60 -8.37 -0.58
N GLU A 98 6.43 -9.31 -1.48
CA GLU A 98 6.35 -10.75 -1.17
C GLU A 98 7.72 -11.41 -1.09
N ARG A 99 8.76 -10.69 -1.54
CA ARG A 99 10.14 -11.16 -1.60
C ARG A 99 11.11 -10.33 -0.78
N VAL A 100 10.62 -9.27 -0.12
CA VAL A 100 11.43 -8.40 0.74
C VAL A 100 10.84 -8.38 2.14
N PHE A 101 11.67 -8.75 3.12
CA PHE A 101 11.28 -8.88 4.52
C PHE A 101 12.13 -7.97 5.38
N PHE A 102 11.58 -7.49 6.50
CA PHE A 102 12.39 -6.88 7.54
C PHE A 102 12.14 -7.53 8.89
N VAL A 103 13.21 -7.59 9.68
CA VAL A 103 13.25 -8.26 10.98
C VAL A 103 13.55 -7.24 12.05
N ILE A 104 12.71 -7.16 13.08
CA ILE A 104 12.85 -6.19 14.19
C ILE A 104 12.89 -6.91 15.53
N PRO A 105 13.50 -6.30 16.60
CA PRO A 105 13.37 -6.80 17.96
C PRO A 105 11.90 -6.78 18.41
N GLN A 106 11.47 -7.78 19.17
CA GLN A 106 10.08 -7.93 19.63
C GLN A 106 9.64 -6.80 20.57
N ASP A 107 10.52 -6.35 21.45
CA ASP A 107 10.25 -5.26 22.41
C ASP A 107 10.87 -3.96 21.88
N ASN A 108 10.23 -3.35 20.90
CA ASN A 108 10.85 -2.19 20.26
C ASN A 108 9.91 -0.98 20.15
N GLU A 109 10.36 0.14 20.73
CA GLU A 109 9.75 1.46 20.55
C GLU A 109 10.31 2.20 19.32
N MET A 110 10.72 1.46 18.27
CA MET A 110 11.31 2.02 17.07
C MET A 110 10.29 2.81 16.26
N HIS A 111 10.64 4.02 15.88
CA HIS A 111 9.86 4.78 14.91
C HIS A 111 10.12 4.25 13.50
N LEU A 112 9.08 3.73 12.88
CA LEU A 112 9.09 3.36 11.47
C LEU A 112 8.30 4.40 10.65
N PRO A 113 8.71 4.70 9.41
CA PRO A 113 7.91 5.53 8.51
C PRO A 113 6.49 4.97 8.36
N THR A 114 5.50 5.87 8.30
CA THR A 114 4.07 5.49 8.20
C THR A 114 3.77 4.63 6.97
N ASP A 115 4.54 4.80 5.90
CA ASP A 115 4.39 4.04 4.65
C ASP A 115 4.78 2.57 4.80
N LEU A 116 5.58 2.23 5.83
CA LEU A 116 5.94 0.84 6.16
C LEU A 116 4.92 0.16 7.09
N LEU A 117 3.99 0.89 7.69
CA LEU A 117 2.97 0.32 8.58
C LEU A 117 2.05 -0.70 7.91
N GLY A 118 2.05 -0.79 6.57
CA GLY A 118 1.34 -1.80 5.78
C GLY A 118 2.10 -3.11 5.56
N ILE A 119 3.35 -3.22 6.02
CA ILE A 119 4.19 -4.41 5.87
C ILE A 119 4.46 -4.99 7.26
N THR A 120 4.02 -6.22 7.50
CA THR A 120 4.21 -6.88 8.80
C THR A 120 5.68 -7.29 8.99
N PRO A 121 6.38 -6.80 10.04
CA PRO A 121 7.72 -7.23 10.34
C PRO A 121 7.76 -8.67 10.86
N ALA A 122 8.85 -9.38 10.59
CA ALA A 122 9.19 -10.55 11.35
C ALA A 122 9.91 -10.11 12.63
N THR A 123 9.59 -10.72 13.78
CA THR A 123 10.14 -10.30 15.07
C THR A 123 11.07 -11.34 15.68
N PHE A 124 12.05 -10.90 16.47
CA PHE A 124 12.93 -11.77 17.23
C PHE A 124 13.05 -11.32 18.70
N ASP A 125 13.24 -12.29 19.60
CA ASP A 125 13.39 -12.01 21.03
C ASP A 125 14.82 -11.51 21.34
N ASN A 126 14.95 -10.19 21.54
CA ASN A 126 16.21 -9.54 21.86
C ASN A 126 16.57 -9.55 23.36
N LYS A 127 15.71 -10.12 24.22
CA LYS A 127 15.89 -10.19 25.69
C LYS A 127 16.11 -11.62 26.21
N ARG A 128 16.48 -12.55 25.33
CA ARG A 128 16.79 -13.92 25.76
C ARG A 128 17.91 -13.96 26.79
N GLN A 129 17.70 -14.69 27.88
CA GLN A 129 18.69 -14.80 28.95
C GLN A 129 19.98 -15.50 28.51
N ASP A 130 19.90 -16.41 27.53
CA ASP A 130 21.04 -17.14 26.97
C ASP A 130 21.80 -16.38 25.88
N CYS A 131 21.34 -15.18 25.50
CA CYS A 131 21.89 -14.35 24.42
C CYS A 131 22.04 -15.09 23.07
N ASN A 132 21.33 -16.19 22.87
CA ASN A 132 21.42 -17.02 21.66
C ASN A 132 20.58 -16.41 20.52
N LEU A 133 21.21 -15.62 19.66
CA LEU A 133 20.57 -14.95 18.52
C LEU A 133 20.04 -15.93 17.47
N VAL A 134 20.66 -17.09 17.28
CA VAL A 134 20.16 -18.11 16.33
C VAL A 134 18.81 -18.65 16.83
N ALA A 135 18.70 -18.95 18.13
CA ALA A 135 17.42 -19.36 18.70
C ALA A 135 16.39 -18.21 18.70
N ALA A 136 16.84 -16.97 18.97
CA ALA A 136 15.99 -15.79 18.98
C ALA A 136 15.36 -15.50 17.60
N THR A 137 16.11 -15.63 16.53
CA THR A 137 15.66 -15.35 15.13
C THR A 137 14.94 -16.54 14.49
N GLY A 138 14.90 -17.70 15.15
CA GLY A 138 14.26 -18.92 14.66
C GLY A 138 12.81 -18.71 14.18
N PRO A 139 11.90 -18.09 14.97
CA PRO A 139 10.52 -17.83 14.56
C PRO A 139 10.41 -16.93 13.32
N ALA A 140 11.20 -15.85 13.25
CA ALA A 140 11.27 -14.97 12.08
C ALA A 140 11.71 -15.74 10.83
N CYS A 141 12.79 -16.53 10.96
CA CYS A 141 13.31 -17.35 9.86
C CYS A 141 12.33 -18.46 9.44
N HIS A 142 11.50 -18.98 10.36
CA HIS A 142 10.45 -19.94 10.01
C HIS A 142 9.42 -19.34 9.06
N SER A 143 8.96 -18.13 9.34
CA SER A 143 8.00 -17.40 8.47
C SER A 143 8.62 -17.07 7.11
N ILE A 144 9.87 -16.58 7.10
CA ILE A 144 10.61 -16.28 5.86
C ILE A 144 10.81 -17.55 5.01
N ARG A 145 11.18 -18.68 5.63
CA ARG A 145 11.35 -19.98 4.97
C ARG A 145 10.08 -20.42 4.22
N HIS A 146 8.92 -20.16 4.79
CA HIS A 146 7.65 -20.44 4.12
C HIS A 146 7.51 -19.66 2.81
N SER A 147 7.87 -18.38 2.82
CA SER A 147 7.85 -17.52 1.63
C SER A 147 8.91 -17.94 0.59
N LEU A 148 10.12 -18.31 1.03
CA LEU A 148 11.16 -18.83 0.13
C LEU A 148 10.68 -20.09 -0.63
N LYS A 149 10.00 -21.01 0.06
CA LYS A 149 9.44 -22.23 -0.54
C LYS A 149 8.26 -21.94 -1.45
N LYS A 150 7.42 -20.97 -1.10
CA LYS A 150 6.22 -20.62 -1.86
C LYS A 150 6.54 -19.95 -3.18
N TYR A 151 7.47 -19.01 -3.18
CA TYR A 151 7.75 -18.19 -4.35
C TYR A 151 8.93 -18.66 -5.20
N GLY A 152 9.84 -19.50 -4.64
CA GLY A 152 10.99 -20.07 -5.34
C GLY A 152 11.94 -19.03 -5.96
N SER A 153 12.91 -19.51 -6.77
CA SER A 153 13.81 -18.63 -7.52
C SER A 153 13.07 -17.91 -8.67
N LEU A 154 13.43 -16.66 -8.93
CA LEU A 154 12.94 -15.89 -10.08
C LEU A 154 13.48 -16.44 -11.39
N LEU A 155 14.69 -17.04 -11.40
CA LEU A 155 15.34 -17.54 -12.60
C LEU A 155 14.65 -18.79 -13.19
N GLU A 156 14.09 -19.67 -12.36
CA GLU A 156 13.38 -20.87 -12.86
C GLU A 156 12.08 -20.53 -13.61
N LYS A 157 11.47 -19.37 -13.35
CA LYS A 157 10.25 -18.94 -14.07
C LYS A 157 10.53 -18.37 -15.46
N TYR A 158 11.77 -18.02 -15.77
CA TYR A 158 12.15 -17.50 -17.09
C TYR A 158 12.58 -18.58 -18.09
N GLU A 159 12.91 -19.79 -17.63
CA GLU A 159 13.36 -20.90 -18.53
C GLU A 159 12.20 -21.71 -19.16
N GLU A 160 10.96 -21.59 -18.64
CA GLU A 160 9.79 -22.32 -19.19
C GLU A 160 9.00 -21.56 -20.26
N SER A 161 9.34 -20.32 -20.59
CA SER A 161 8.69 -19.58 -21.68
C SER A 161 9.69 -19.33 -22.81
N THR A 162 9.64 -20.16 -23.85
CA THR A 162 10.28 -19.88 -25.15
C THR A 162 9.66 -18.63 -25.78
N VAL A 163 10.30 -17.48 -25.55
CA VAL A 163 10.08 -16.25 -26.29
C VAL A 163 11.37 -15.94 -27.05
N PRO A 164 11.34 -15.48 -28.34
CA PRO A 164 12.52 -15.29 -29.16
C PRO A 164 13.53 -14.37 -28.48
N GLU A 165 14.81 -14.64 -28.66
CA GLU A 165 15.93 -13.79 -28.28
C GLU A 165 15.69 -12.34 -28.72
N ILE A 166 15.17 -11.52 -27.81
CA ILE A 166 15.33 -10.07 -27.89
C ILE A 166 16.69 -9.79 -27.26
N SER A 167 17.60 -9.29 -28.09
CA SER A 167 18.92 -8.82 -27.69
C SER A 167 18.82 -8.09 -26.35
N MET A 168 19.57 -8.59 -25.34
CA MET A 168 19.75 -7.87 -24.08
C MET A 168 20.38 -6.52 -24.39
N GLU A 169 19.57 -5.51 -24.47
CA GLU A 169 20.04 -4.14 -24.31
C GLU A 169 20.65 -4.01 -22.91
N LYS A 170 21.80 -3.38 -22.85
CA LYS A 170 22.57 -3.10 -21.63
C LYS A 170 21.67 -2.56 -20.51
N PRO A 171 22.03 -2.79 -19.22
CA PRO A 171 21.28 -2.26 -18.08
C PRO A 171 20.96 -0.78 -18.33
N ASN A 172 19.70 -0.42 -18.14
CA ASN A 172 19.14 0.87 -18.48
C ASN A 172 19.95 1.95 -17.76
N ASP A 173 20.74 2.75 -18.49
CA ASP A 173 21.49 3.93 -18.03
C ASP A 173 20.62 4.92 -17.22
N LYS A 174 19.31 4.74 -17.25
CA LYS A 174 18.30 5.56 -16.57
C LYS A 174 18.34 5.50 -15.04
N MET A 175 19.06 4.58 -14.41
CA MET A 175 19.05 4.45 -12.93
C MET A 175 20.35 4.96 -12.27
N GLU A 176 21.47 4.97 -12.97
CA GLU A 176 22.76 5.42 -12.40
C GLU A 176 22.75 6.91 -12.08
N TRP A 177 22.23 7.75 -12.96
CA TRP A 177 22.14 9.21 -12.78
C TRP A 177 21.22 9.57 -11.59
N PHE A 178 20.17 8.78 -11.34
CA PHE A 178 19.25 9.01 -10.23
C PHE A 178 19.92 8.74 -8.88
N SER A 179 20.80 7.72 -8.82
CA SER A 179 21.66 7.46 -7.67
C SER A 179 22.54 8.67 -7.36
N ASP A 180 23.24 9.22 -8.36
CA ASP A 180 24.09 10.39 -8.18
C ASP A 180 23.29 11.61 -7.70
N PHE A 181 22.08 11.80 -8.20
CA PHE A 181 21.21 12.87 -7.74
C PHE A 181 20.84 12.74 -6.26
N ILE A 182 20.49 11.52 -5.80
CA ILE A 182 20.16 11.23 -4.40
C ILE A 182 21.39 11.45 -3.50
N GLU A 183 22.57 11.04 -3.96
CA GLU A 183 23.85 11.24 -3.25
C GLU A 183 24.36 12.68 -3.29
N LYS A 184 23.63 13.60 -3.93
CA LYS A 184 24.00 15.01 -4.14
C LYS A 184 25.26 15.20 -4.98
N LYS A 185 25.63 14.20 -5.78
CA LYS A 185 26.70 14.27 -6.80
C LYS A 185 26.14 14.87 -8.08
N TYR A 186 25.78 16.14 -8.01
CA TYR A 186 25.02 16.79 -9.09
C TYR A 186 25.84 16.94 -10.38
N GLU A 187 27.18 17.06 -10.30
CA GLU A 187 28.08 17.07 -11.47
C GLU A 187 28.00 15.74 -12.24
N ASP A 188 28.13 14.60 -11.52
CA ASP A 188 28.10 13.27 -12.14
C ASP A 188 26.74 12.98 -12.74
N CYS A 189 25.66 13.32 -12.01
CA CYS A 189 24.30 13.25 -12.52
C CYS A 189 24.11 14.09 -13.79
N LEU A 190 24.60 15.33 -13.79
CA LEU A 190 24.51 16.24 -14.94
C LEU A 190 25.26 15.68 -16.16
N GLU A 191 26.45 15.14 -15.98
CA GLU A 191 27.24 14.53 -17.06
C GLU A 191 26.49 13.35 -17.69
N LYS A 192 25.95 12.44 -16.85
CA LYS A 192 25.19 11.26 -17.32
C LYS A 192 23.88 11.66 -18.01
N ALA A 193 23.14 12.61 -17.43
CA ALA A 193 21.91 13.13 -18.03
C ALA A 193 22.18 13.79 -19.39
N THR A 194 23.25 14.57 -19.51
CA THR A 194 23.66 15.23 -20.78
C THR A 194 24.00 14.20 -21.83
N LYS A 195 24.79 13.17 -21.51
CA LYS A 195 25.12 12.08 -22.45
C LYS A 195 23.87 11.34 -22.92
N SER A 196 22.96 11.05 -22.01
CA SER A 196 21.70 10.37 -22.34
C SER A 196 20.79 11.26 -23.20
N ARG A 197 20.80 12.58 -22.94
CA ARG A 197 20.10 13.57 -23.75
C ARG A 197 20.61 13.63 -25.20
N GLU A 198 21.92 13.54 -25.41
CA GLU A 198 22.54 13.59 -26.74
C GLU A 198 22.11 12.45 -27.66
N VAL A 199 21.81 11.28 -27.11
CA VAL A 199 21.37 10.10 -27.86
C VAL A 199 19.84 9.97 -27.94
N ALA A 200 19.09 10.77 -27.18
CA ALA A 200 17.63 10.77 -27.19
C ALA A 200 17.10 11.38 -28.50
N THR A 201 16.22 10.66 -29.18
CA THR A 201 15.59 11.07 -30.45
C THR A 201 14.11 11.40 -30.28
N GLU A 202 13.44 10.77 -29.31
CA GLU A 202 12.03 11.00 -29.01
C GLU A 202 11.86 12.24 -28.14
N MET A 203 10.94 13.14 -28.51
CA MET A 203 10.68 14.37 -27.73
C MET A 203 10.37 14.10 -26.26
N ARG A 204 9.69 12.99 -25.96
CA ARG A 204 9.41 12.56 -24.59
C ARG A 204 10.69 12.32 -23.79
N ASP A 205 11.62 11.55 -24.36
CA ASP A 205 12.89 11.23 -23.70
C ASP A 205 13.77 12.47 -23.58
N ILE A 206 13.78 13.32 -24.63
CA ILE A 206 14.44 14.63 -24.60
C ILE A 206 13.97 15.45 -23.40
N MET A 207 12.65 15.61 -23.21
CA MET A 207 12.07 16.40 -22.13
C MET A 207 12.34 15.78 -20.74
N GLU A 208 12.40 14.46 -20.65
CA GLU A 208 12.77 13.78 -19.41
C GLU A 208 14.22 14.12 -19.01
N TRP A 209 15.16 14.08 -19.96
CA TRP A 209 16.57 14.43 -19.68
C TRP A 209 16.76 15.93 -19.44
N GLU A 210 16.06 16.78 -20.16
CA GLU A 210 16.07 18.23 -19.93
C GLU A 210 15.58 18.60 -18.51
N TYR A 211 14.60 17.87 -17.98
CA TYR A 211 14.19 18.03 -16.58
C TYR A 211 15.37 17.80 -15.62
N TRP A 212 16.09 16.69 -15.79
CA TRP A 212 17.20 16.34 -14.89
C TRP A 212 18.43 17.21 -15.07
N ILE A 213 18.77 17.58 -16.30
CA ILE A 213 19.85 18.51 -16.59
C ILE A 213 19.62 19.83 -15.86
N ARG A 214 18.43 20.42 -15.99
CA ARG A 214 18.10 21.69 -15.34
C ARG A 214 18.01 21.57 -13.83
N LYS A 215 17.49 20.44 -13.33
CA LYS A 215 17.43 20.15 -11.89
C LYS A 215 18.82 20.10 -11.28
N CYS A 216 19.77 19.39 -11.90
CA CYS A 216 21.16 19.31 -11.46
C CYS A 216 21.87 20.67 -11.59
N THR A 217 21.71 21.34 -12.73
CA THR A 217 22.30 22.68 -12.95
C THR A 217 21.82 23.69 -11.90
N TYR A 218 20.52 23.70 -11.57
CA TYR A 218 19.98 24.54 -10.50
C TYR A 218 20.60 24.23 -9.13
N ARG A 219 20.90 22.96 -8.86
CA ARG A 219 21.55 22.54 -7.61
C ARG A 219 23.03 22.93 -7.54
N LEU A 220 23.69 23.06 -8.68
CA LEU A 220 25.12 23.42 -8.80
C LEU A 220 25.37 24.93 -8.89
N ASP A 221 24.53 25.64 -9.61
CA ASP A 221 24.72 27.06 -9.95
C ASP A 221 24.06 28.01 -8.93
N GLU A 222 24.38 27.81 -7.63
CA GLU A 222 23.92 28.63 -6.51
C GLU A 222 22.41 28.95 -6.51
N LYS A 223 21.61 28.04 -7.05
CA LYS A 223 20.14 28.11 -7.14
C LYS A 223 19.61 29.27 -8.01
N ARG A 224 20.25 29.53 -9.14
CA ARG A 224 19.74 30.47 -10.12
C ARG A 224 18.45 29.95 -10.78
N SER A 225 17.31 30.54 -10.43
CA SER A 225 15.96 30.06 -10.78
C SER A 225 15.65 30.12 -12.27
N GLU A 226 16.33 31.01 -13.04
CA GLU A 226 16.13 31.16 -14.46
C GLU A 226 16.37 29.84 -15.23
N VAL A 227 17.33 29.02 -14.76
CA VAL A 227 17.62 27.69 -15.33
C VAL A 227 16.40 26.77 -15.34
N LEU A 228 15.49 26.91 -14.38
CA LEU A 228 14.29 26.07 -14.28
C LEU A 228 13.24 26.41 -15.33
N SER A 229 13.29 27.62 -15.89
CA SER A 229 12.30 28.16 -16.85
C SER A 229 12.81 28.36 -18.26
N ASP A 230 14.12 28.33 -18.50
CA ASP A 230 14.71 28.66 -19.81
C ASP A 230 14.51 27.61 -20.91
N LEU A 231 14.03 26.39 -20.57
CA LEU A 231 13.74 25.34 -21.53
C LEU A 231 12.76 25.77 -22.62
N ILE A 232 11.84 26.67 -22.32
CA ILE A 232 10.88 27.20 -23.27
C ILE A 232 11.54 28.10 -24.35
N LEU A 233 12.76 28.60 -24.11
CA LEU A 233 13.52 29.37 -25.10
C LEU A 233 14.15 28.45 -26.14
N GLU A 234 14.50 27.22 -25.75
CA GLU A 234 15.08 26.23 -26.65
C GLU A 234 13.98 25.49 -27.44
N TYR A 235 12.82 25.23 -26.79
CA TYR A 235 11.70 24.49 -27.36
C TYR A 235 10.40 25.30 -27.29
N PRO A 236 10.34 26.49 -27.94
CA PRO A 236 9.18 27.37 -27.77
C PRO A 236 7.87 26.78 -28.32
N GLU A 237 7.93 25.92 -29.32
CA GLU A 237 6.73 25.31 -29.94
C GLU A 237 6.31 24.00 -29.31
N GLU A 238 7.03 23.54 -28.27
CA GLU A 238 6.76 22.29 -27.61
C GLU A 238 6.03 22.48 -26.28
N GLN A 239 4.76 22.11 -26.20
CA GLN A 239 3.98 22.19 -24.95
C GLN A 239 4.65 21.44 -23.79
N ALA A 240 5.40 20.37 -24.12
CA ALA A 240 6.11 19.57 -23.13
C ALA A 240 7.19 20.39 -22.40
N ALA A 241 7.86 21.33 -23.05
CA ALA A 241 8.86 22.22 -22.44
C ALA A 241 8.26 23.09 -21.33
N TYR A 242 7.07 23.65 -21.57
CA TYR A 242 6.34 24.45 -20.57
C TYR A 242 5.92 23.60 -19.36
N LYS A 243 5.47 22.38 -19.61
CA LYS A 243 5.11 21.44 -18.50
C LYS A 243 6.31 21.05 -17.68
N VAL A 244 7.45 20.79 -18.31
CA VAL A 244 8.71 20.46 -17.63
C VAL A 244 9.20 21.64 -16.81
N SER A 245 9.25 22.85 -17.39
CA SER A 245 9.64 24.07 -16.67
C SER A 245 8.73 24.35 -15.48
N ALA A 246 7.42 24.26 -15.66
CA ALA A 246 6.47 24.44 -14.55
C ALA A 246 6.64 23.37 -13.45
N GLY A 247 6.89 22.11 -13.84
CA GLY A 247 7.18 21.03 -12.89
C GLY A 247 8.47 21.25 -12.10
N LEU A 248 9.53 21.74 -12.76
CA LEU A 248 10.78 22.13 -12.11
C LEU A 248 10.56 23.25 -11.10
N LEU A 249 9.91 24.33 -11.52
CA LEU A 249 9.60 25.48 -10.66
C LEU A 249 8.78 25.04 -9.44
N ASN A 250 7.72 24.29 -9.63
CA ASN A 250 6.90 23.79 -8.53
C ASN A 250 7.69 22.89 -7.56
N SER A 251 8.57 22.03 -8.08
CA SER A 251 9.39 21.12 -7.25
C SER A 251 10.45 21.83 -6.39
N GLU A 252 10.74 23.10 -6.69
CA GLU A 252 11.64 23.97 -5.93
C GLU A 252 10.87 25.06 -5.14
N ASN A 253 9.53 24.90 -5.00
CA ASN A 253 8.61 25.80 -4.30
C ASN A 253 8.40 27.17 -4.95
N PHE A 254 8.71 27.33 -6.24
CA PHE A 254 8.36 28.51 -7.03
C PHE A 254 6.96 28.34 -7.62
N HIS A 255 5.93 28.26 -6.75
CA HIS A 255 4.57 27.91 -7.15
C HIS A 255 3.93 28.98 -8.04
N GLU A 256 4.15 30.26 -7.75
CA GLU A 256 3.63 31.37 -8.56
C GLU A 256 4.23 31.38 -9.98
N ASP A 257 5.52 31.12 -10.10
CA ASP A 257 6.19 31.03 -11.41
C ASP A 257 5.72 29.77 -12.18
N ALA A 258 5.48 28.67 -11.50
CA ALA A 258 4.92 27.45 -12.11
C ALA A 258 3.50 27.70 -12.64
N ILE A 259 2.67 28.42 -11.89
CA ILE A 259 1.33 28.84 -12.30
C ILE A 259 1.43 29.73 -13.55
N ALA A 260 2.29 30.78 -13.53
CA ALA A 260 2.48 31.66 -14.65
C ALA A 260 2.96 30.92 -15.92
N MET A 261 3.84 29.93 -15.75
CA MET A 261 4.34 29.07 -16.83
C MET A 261 3.23 28.24 -17.49
N ILE A 262 2.32 27.67 -16.70
CA ILE A 262 1.17 26.94 -17.26
C ILE A 262 0.16 27.87 -17.92
N MET A 263 -0.08 29.07 -17.36
CA MET A 263 -0.93 30.06 -17.99
C MET A 263 -0.37 30.49 -19.36
N LEU A 264 0.95 30.71 -19.47
CA LEU A 264 1.62 30.96 -20.72
C LEU A 264 1.45 29.83 -21.75
N ALA A 265 1.54 28.57 -21.25
CA ALA A 265 1.26 27.40 -22.10
C ALA A 265 -0.20 27.36 -22.58
N GLN A 266 -1.15 27.72 -21.74
CA GLN A 266 -2.58 27.80 -22.13
C GLN A 266 -2.85 28.92 -23.17
N GLU A 267 -2.21 30.05 -23.00
CA GLU A 267 -2.31 31.14 -23.98
C GLU A 267 -1.77 30.73 -25.36
N LYS A 268 -0.66 30.00 -25.39
CA LYS A 268 -0.01 29.59 -26.63
C LYS A 268 -0.65 28.39 -27.30
N PHE A 269 -0.97 27.36 -26.56
CA PHE A 269 -1.43 26.04 -27.07
C PHE A 269 -2.94 25.80 -26.88
N GLY A 270 -3.62 26.72 -26.24
CA GLY A 270 -5.02 26.53 -25.84
C GLY A 270 -5.19 25.66 -24.59
N ASN A 271 -6.40 25.69 -24.06
CA ASN A 271 -6.74 24.88 -22.91
C ASN A 271 -6.88 23.40 -23.28
N ASN A 272 -6.36 22.53 -22.42
CA ASN A 272 -6.59 21.10 -22.45
C ASN A 272 -6.59 20.52 -21.03
N PRO A 273 -7.14 19.30 -20.81
CA PRO A 273 -7.27 18.72 -19.48
C PRO A 273 -5.96 18.62 -18.71
N THR A 274 -4.87 18.29 -19.39
CA THR A 274 -3.55 18.15 -18.77
C THR A 274 -3.05 19.48 -18.20
N LEU A 275 -3.10 20.57 -18.98
CA LEU A 275 -2.69 21.91 -18.52
C LEU A 275 -3.60 22.42 -17.40
N MET A 276 -4.91 22.20 -17.51
CA MET A 276 -5.86 22.58 -16.48
C MET A 276 -5.59 21.83 -15.16
N ARG A 277 -5.30 20.54 -15.21
CA ARG A 277 -4.94 19.75 -14.02
C ARG A 277 -3.63 20.21 -13.40
N LEU A 278 -2.61 20.51 -14.21
CA LEU A 278 -1.33 21.06 -13.71
C LEU A 278 -1.53 22.43 -13.07
N LEU A 279 -2.31 23.32 -13.69
CA LEU A 279 -2.63 24.63 -13.11
C LEU A 279 -3.32 24.48 -11.76
N SER A 280 -4.32 23.61 -11.66
CA SER A 280 -5.01 23.29 -10.40
C SER A 280 -4.04 22.72 -9.36
N THR A 281 -3.16 21.80 -9.75
CA THR A 281 -2.16 21.21 -8.84
C THR A 281 -1.24 22.28 -8.25
N TYR A 282 -0.79 23.25 -9.07
CA TYR A 282 0.12 24.29 -8.60
C TYR A 282 -0.59 25.36 -7.76
N HIS A 283 -1.85 25.69 -8.06
CA HIS A 283 -2.68 26.49 -7.15
C HIS A 283 -2.88 25.79 -5.80
N SER A 284 -3.15 24.48 -5.79
CA SER A 284 -3.24 23.71 -4.55
C SER A 284 -1.93 23.72 -3.76
N ALA A 285 -0.80 23.56 -4.43
CA ALA A 285 0.53 23.63 -3.80
C ALA A 285 0.84 25.02 -3.23
N ASN A 286 0.34 26.08 -3.87
CA ASN A 286 0.43 27.48 -3.39
C ASN A 286 -0.54 27.78 -2.22
N GLY A 287 -1.47 26.87 -1.91
CA GLY A 287 -2.50 27.05 -0.89
C GLY A 287 -3.80 27.68 -1.38
N ASP A 288 -3.92 27.97 -2.67
CA ASP A 288 -5.05 28.66 -3.31
C ASP A 288 -6.13 27.66 -3.78
N LYS A 289 -6.81 27.01 -2.84
CA LYS A 289 -7.79 25.96 -3.11
C LYS A 289 -8.94 26.40 -4.01
N GLU A 290 -9.38 27.63 -3.89
CA GLU A 290 -10.47 28.17 -4.69
C GLU A 290 -10.06 28.31 -6.16
N GLU A 291 -8.87 28.84 -6.42
CA GLU A 291 -8.33 28.95 -7.78
C GLU A 291 -7.99 27.56 -8.37
N ALA A 292 -7.56 26.63 -7.52
CA ALA A 292 -7.36 25.24 -7.93
C ALA A 292 -8.66 24.60 -8.47
N ALA A 293 -9.78 24.79 -7.78
CA ALA A 293 -11.07 24.29 -8.26
C ALA A 293 -11.55 25.02 -9.51
N LYS A 294 -11.38 26.35 -9.58
CA LYS A 294 -11.74 27.15 -10.78
C LYS A 294 -10.95 26.75 -12.02
N ALA A 295 -9.68 26.39 -11.88
CA ALA A 295 -8.85 25.92 -12.99
C ALA A 295 -9.43 24.66 -13.68
N LEU A 296 -10.22 23.86 -12.96
CA LEU A 296 -10.87 22.65 -13.46
C LEU A 296 -12.35 22.82 -13.75
N ASP A 297 -12.94 23.97 -13.48
CA ASP A 297 -14.37 24.23 -13.76
C ASP A 297 -14.59 24.53 -15.25
N ASN A 298 -14.40 23.48 -16.07
CA ASN A 298 -14.54 23.53 -17.51
C ASN A 298 -14.95 22.17 -18.07
N ASP A 299 -15.79 22.19 -19.12
CA ASP A 299 -16.26 20.97 -19.77
C ASP A 299 -15.12 20.10 -20.35
N LEU A 300 -14.02 20.71 -20.78
CA LEU A 300 -12.87 19.97 -21.30
C LEU A 300 -12.26 19.00 -20.28
N VAL A 301 -12.38 19.28 -18.97
CA VAL A 301 -11.88 18.38 -17.92
C VAL A 301 -12.51 17.00 -18.01
N PHE A 302 -13.77 16.94 -18.46
CA PHE A 302 -14.48 15.68 -18.66
C PHE A 302 -14.03 14.88 -19.88
N GLU A 303 -13.07 15.38 -20.68
CA GLU A 303 -12.45 14.61 -21.77
C GLU A 303 -11.33 13.67 -21.27
N ASP A 304 -10.82 13.88 -20.05
CA ASP A 304 -9.72 13.11 -19.46
C ASP A 304 -10.12 12.53 -18.10
N PRO A 305 -10.10 11.19 -17.93
CA PRO A 305 -10.51 10.54 -16.68
C PRO A 305 -9.63 10.90 -15.49
N GLU A 306 -8.32 11.20 -15.70
CA GLU A 306 -7.43 11.60 -14.61
C GLU A 306 -7.69 13.04 -14.16
N ALA A 307 -7.96 13.95 -15.09
CA ALA A 307 -8.28 15.33 -14.78
C ALA A 307 -9.60 15.43 -14.00
N VAL A 308 -10.65 14.74 -14.45
CA VAL A 308 -11.94 14.78 -13.76
C VAL A 308 -11.91 14.04 -12.43
N ALA A 309 -11.11 12.98 -12.29
CA ALA A 309 -10.91 12.32 -11.01
C ALA A 309 -10.25 13.26 -10.00
N TYR A 310 -9.20 13.97 -10.42
CA TYR A 310 -8.54 14.97 -9.57
C TYR A 310 -9.49 16.12 -9.19
N TYR A 311 -10.32 16.58 -10.13
CA TYR A 311 -11.34 17.59 -9.85
C TYR A 311 -12.32 17.15 -8.74
N ALA A 312 -12.75 15.89 -8.78
CA ALA A 312 -13.60 15.34 -7.74
C ALA A 312 -12.84 15.17 -6.40
N GLU A 313 -11.57 14.77 -6.43
CA GLU A 313 -10.72 14.61 -5.24
C GLU A 313 -10.61 15.93 -4.45
N LEU A 314 -10.48 17.10 -5.11
CA LEU A 314 -10.47 18.40 -4.43
C LEU A 314 -11.73 18.63 -3.58
N TYR A 315 -12.91 18.32 -4.11
CA TYR A 315 -14.17 18.47 -3.37
C TYR A 315 -14.38 17.40 -2.29
N ILE A 316 -13.80 16.21 -2.47
CA ILE A 316 -13.80 15.16 -1.44
C ILE A 316 -12.94 15.61 -0.24
N GLU A 317 -11.76 16.18 -0.48
CA GLU A 317 -10.88 16.71 0.56
C GLU A 317 -11.52 17.85 1.35
N ASP A 318 -12.26 18.73 0.67
CA ASP A 318 -13.03 19.81 1.28
C ASP A 318 -14.36 19.34 1.90
N LYS A 319 -14.64 18.02 1.90
CA LYS A 319 -15.90 17.42 2.39
C LYS A 319 -17.17 17.92 1.70
N ASN A 320 -17.04 18.52 0.53
CA ASN A 320 -18.17 18.90 -0.30
C ASN A 320 -18.62 17.72 -1.18
N LEU A 321 -19.17 16.71 -0.53
CA LEU A 321 -19.54 15.43 -1.16
C LEU A 321 -20.63 15.57 -2.21
N GLN A 322 -21.52 16.57 -2.10
CA GLN A 322 -22.59 16.77 -3.10
C GLN A 322 -22.04 17.24 -4.45
N THR A 323 -21.07 18.17 -4.42
CA THR A 323 -20.39 18.61 -5.64
C THR A 323 -19.52 17.49 -6.21
N ALA A 324 -18.74 16.79 -5.37
CA ALA A 324 -17.96 15.64 -5.78
C ALA A 324 -18.84 14.55 -6.45
N ARG A 325 -20.02 14.25 -5.88
CA ARG A 325 -20.97 13.32 -6.46
C ARG A 325 -21.44 13.75 -7.86
N SER A 326 -21.74 15.03 -8.03
CA SER A 326 -22.21 15.56 -9.32
C SER A 326 -21.15 15.44 -10.41
N ILE A 327 -19.89 15.77 -10.06
CA ILE A 327 -18.74 15.62 -10.95
C ILE A 327 -18.52 14.14 -11.30
N LEU A 328 -18.49 13.26 -10.29
CA LEU A 328 -18.27 11.82 -10.47
C LEU A 328 -19.39 11.14 -11.23
N HIS A 329 -20.64 11.56 -11.03
CA HIS A 329 -21.76 11.05 -11.80
C HIS A 329 -21.60 11.35 -13.29
N ARG A 330 -21.28 12.60 -13.63
CA ARG A 330 -21.01 13.02 -15.01
C ARG A 330 -19.81 12.27 -15.60
N ALA A 331 -18.72 12.12 -14.83
CA ALA A 331 -17.54 11.37 -15.22
C ALA A 331 -17.84 9.89 -15.47
N TYR A 332 -18.66 9.28 -14.61
CA TYR A 332 -19.06 7.89 -14.74
C TYR A 332 -19.88 7.61 -16.00
N ILE A 333 -20.76 8.52 -16.39
CA ILE A 333 -21.51 8.39 -17.66
C ILE A 333 -20.54 8.28 -18.85
N LYS A 334 -19.46 9.06 -18.83
CA LYS A 334 -18.46 9.09 -19.91
C LYS A 334 -17.45 7.94 -19.82
N PHE A 335 -17.01 7.61 -18.62
CA PHE A 335 -15.97 6.60 -18.35
C PHE A 335 -16.45 5.46 -17.44
N PRO A 336 -17.50 4.72 -17.81
CA PRO A 336 -18.14 3.75 -16.91
C PRO A 336 -17.29 2.53 -16.54
N LYS A 337 -16.14 2.35 -17.23
CA LYS A 337 -15.16 1.28 -16.96
C LYS A 337 -13.87 1.78 -16.30
N ASN A 338 -13.75 3.08 -16.02
CA ASN A 338 -12.59 3.61 -15.34
C ASN A 338 -12.68 3.29 -13.85
N VAL A 339 -11.75 2.47 -13.37
CA VAL A 339 -11.75 1.96 -11.98
C VAL A 339 -11.54 3.07 -10.96
N LYS A 340 -10.70 4.09 -11.26
CA LYS A 340 -10.46 5.23 -10.37
C LYS A 340 -11.75 6.03 -10.16
N ILE A 341 -12.46 6.36 -11.24
CA ILE A 341 -13.74 7.09 -11.17
C ILE A 341 -14.79 6.26 -10.42
N CYS A 342 -14.91 4.96 -10.71
CA CYS A 342 -15.85 4.09 -10.00
C CYS A 342 -15.52 3.99 -8.50
N ASN A 343 -14.24 3.91 -8.12
CA ASN A 343 -13.82 3.86 -6.71
C ASN A 343 -14.14 5.16 -5.97
N LEU A 344 -13.79 6.31 -6.55
CA LEU A 344 -14.10 7.62 -5.95
C LEU A 344 -15.61 7.80 -5.80
N TYR A 345 -16.38 7.44 -6.82
CA TYR A 345 -17.83 7.56 -6.77
C TYR A 345 -18.46 6.60 -5.76
N ALA A 346 -17.97 5.36 -5.66
CA ALA A 346 -18.41 4.42 -4.63
C ALA A 346 -18.14 4.94 -3.22
N GLY A 347 -16.96 5.54 -2.98
CA GLY A 347 -16.62 6.17 -1.71
C GLY A 347 -17.54 7.33 -1.36
N VAL A 348 -17.75 8.26 -2.29
CA VAL A 348 -18.65 9.41 -2.09
C VAL A 348 -20.11 8.96 -1.88
N ALA A 349 -20.59 7.97 -2.64
CA ALA A 349 -21.94 7.41 -2.48
C ALA A 349 -22.08 6.73 -1.11
N HIS A 350 -21.07 6.01 -0.64
CA HIS A 350 -21.05 5.43 0.70
C HIS A 350 -21.17 6.51 1.79
N ASP A 351 -20.39 7.57 1.70
CA ASP A 351 -20.38 8.65 2.69
C ASP A 351 -21.68 9.47 2.68
N LEU A 352 -22.37 9.49 1.54
CA LEU A 352 -23.70 10.06 1.40
C LEU A 352 -24.83 9.07 1.77
N LEU A 353 -24.49 7.87 2.24
CA LEU A 353 -25.42 6.78 2.58
C LEU A 353 -26.23 6.25 1.38
N GLU A 354 -25.76 6.49 0.16
CA GLU A 354 -26.36 5.99 -1.11
C GLU A 354 -25.80 4.59 -1.41
N TYR A 355 -26.04 3.63 -0.51
CA TYR A 355 -25.42 2.30 -0.52
C TYR A 355 -25.75 1.47 -1.77
N ASP A 356 -26.92 1.69 -2.40
CA ASP A 356 -27.28 1.01 -3.65
C ASP A 356 -26.36 1.41 -4.81
N ILE A 357 -26.02 2.71 -4.91
CA ILE A 357 -25.08 3.23 -5.90
C ILE A 357 -23.68 2.67 -5.60
N ALA A 358 -23.25 2.75 -4.35
CA ALA A 358 -21.96 2.23 -3.93
C ALA A 358 -21.82 0.73 -4.21
N LEU A 359 -22.87 -0.07 -3.93
CA LEU A 359 -22.90 -1.50 -4.23
C LEU A 359 -22.75 -1.78 -5.74
N LEU A 360 -23.50 -1.07 -6.58
CA LEU A 360 -23.44 -1.20 -8.05
C LEU A 360 -22.02 -0.92 -8.56
N LEU A 361 -21.41 0.15 -8.06
CA LEU A 361 -20.06 0.56 -8.48
C LEU A 361 -19.01 -0.45 -8.02
N CYS A 362 -19.09 -0.94 -6.78
CA CYS A 362 -18.18 -1.99 -6.27
C CYS A 362 -18.34 -3.31 -7.05
N ASP A 363 -19.55 -3.74 -7.37
CA ASP A 363 -19.82 -4.91 -8.22
C ASP A 363 -19.18 -4.75 -9.61
N ARG A 364 -19.30 -3.56 -10.20
CA ARG A 364 -18.67 -3.24 -11.49
C ARG A 364 -17.15 -3.28 -11.41
N ILE A 365 -16.55 -2.72 -10.36
CA ILE A 365 -15.10 -2.74 -10.14
C ILE A 365 -14.59 -4.18 -10.03
N VAL A 366 -15.29 -5.04 -9.29
CA VAL A 366 -14.97 -6.47 -9.18
C VAL A 366 -15.01 -7.16 -10.54
N LYS A 367 -15.98 -6.81 -11.41
CA LYS A 367 -16.07 -7.36 -12.77
C LYS A 367 -14.95 -6.89 -13.69
N ILE A 368 -14.41 -5.68 -13.49
CA ILE A 368 -13.30 -5.12 -14.29
C ILE A 368 -11.95 -5.65 -13.82
N GLN A 369 -11.74 -5.76 -12.52
CA GLN A 369 -10.49 -6.19 -11.88
C GLN A 369 -10.77 -7.24 -10.79
N PRO A 370 -11.14 -8.48 -11.17
CA PRO A 370 -11.53 -9.53 -10.24
C PRO A 370 -10.36 -10.08 -9.40
N GLU A 371 -9.12 -9.81 -9.80
CA GLU A 371 -7.90 -10.30 -9.16
C GLU A 371 -7.49 -9.53 -7.89
N LYS A 372 -8.12 -8.40 -7.59
CA LYS A 372 -7.80 -7.59 -6.42
C LYS A 372 -8.71 -7.93 -5.24
N TYR A 373 -8.16 -8.50 -4.18
CA TYR A 373 -8.91 -8.86 -2.97
C TYR A 373 -9.66 -7.67 -2.34
N SER A 374 -9.05 -6.46 -2.39
CA SER A 374 -9.67 -5.26 -1.82
C SER A 374 -11.01 -4.91 -2.46
N HIS A 375 -11.17 -5.15 -3.76
CA HIS A 375 -12.43 -4.89 -4.47
C HIS A 375 -13.55 -5.80 -3.96
N HIS A 376 -13.27 -7.09 -3.74
CA HIS A 376 -14.23 -8.02 -3.13
C HIS A 376 -14.56 -7.62 -1.69
N GLY A 377 -13.57 -7.15 -0.93
CA GLY A 377 -13.78 -6.66 0.43
C GLY A 377 -14.69 -5.43 0.47
N TYR A 378 -14.48 -4.45 -0.41
CA TYR A 378 -15.35 -3.27 -0.50
C TYR A 378 -16.77 -3.61 -0.96
N LEU A 379 -16.92 -4.56 -1.90
CA LEU A 379 -18.22 -5.09 -2.27
C LEU A 379 -18.92 -5.72 -1.04
N GLY A 380 -18.17 -6.46 -0.23
CA GLY A 380 -18.65 -7.00 1.05
C GLY A 380 -19.12 -5.92 2.02
N ASN A 381 -18.39 -4.80 2.15
CA ASN A 381 -18.79 -3.67 2.99
C ASN A 381 -20.13 -3.07 2.51
N MET A 382 -20.30 -2.85 1.22
CA MET A 382 -21.54 -2.27 0.67
C MET A 382 -22.72 -3.23 0.86
N ALA A 383 -22.52 -4.52 0.60
CA ALA A 383 -23.52 -5.54 0.84
C ALA A 383 -23.93 -5.62 2.32
N LEU A 384 -22.96 -5.48 3.23
CA LEU A 384 -23.22 -5.47 4.69
C LEU A 384 -24.08 -4.28 5.11
N ASN A 385 -23.81 -3.07 4.60
CA ASN A 385 -24.59 -1.88 4.89
C ASN A 385 -26.06 -2.00 4.44
N LEU A 386 -26.29 -2.81 3.41
CA LEU A 386 -27.64 -3.13 2.91
C LEU A 386 -28.24 -4.40 3.55
N ASN A 387 -27.64 -4.95 4.59
CA ASN A 387 -28.05 -6.20 5.26
C ASN A 387 -28.06 -7.43 4.34
N LEU A 388 -27.35 -7.40 3.21
CA LEU A 388 -27.20 -8.53 2.28
C LEU A 388 -26.12 -9.50 2.81
N ASN A 389 -26.36 -10.06 4.00
CA ASN A 389 -25.36 -10.79 4.79
C ASN A 389 -24.73 -11.98 4.04
N ASN A 390 -25.47 -12.67 3.16
CA ASN A 390 -24.91 -13.80 2.40
C ASN A 390 -23.95 -13.31 1.30
N ILE A 391 -24.30 -12.22 0.61
CA ILE A 391 -23.44 -11.60 -0.40
C ILE A 391 -22.18 -11.01 0.27
N ALA A 392 -22.37 -10.30 1.40
CA ALA A 392 -21.27 -9.77 2.19
C ALA A 392 -20.30 -10.87 2.62
N LEU A 393 -20.81 -11.96 3.20
CA LEU A 393 -19.99 -13.07 3.66
C LEU A 393 -19.22 -13.73 2.52
N SER A 394 -19.87 -14.03 1.39
CA SER A 394 -19.21 -14.63 0.23
C SER A 394 -18.14 -13.70 -0.38
N SER A 395 -18.41 -12.40 -0.42
CA SER A 395 -17.45 -11.41 -0.90
C SER A 395 -16.23 -11.30 0.02
N TYR A 396 -16.42 -11.28 1.34
CA TYR A 396 -15.30 -11.27 2.30
C TYR A 396 -14.52 -12.59 2.29
N GLN A 397 -15.20 -13.75 2.15
CA GLN A 397 -14.51 -15.03 2.02
C GLN A 397 -13.62 -15.06 0.79
N LYS A 398 -14.13 -14.57 -0.34
CA LYS A 398 -13.34 -14.43 -1.56
C LYS A 398 -12.15 -13.48 -1.37
N ALA A 399 -12.37 -12.32 -0.75
CA ALA A 399 -11.30 -11.39 -0.42
C ALA A 399 -10.26 -12.01 0.53
N HIS A 400 -10.70 -12.78 1.52
CA HIS A 400 -9.85 -13.46 2.48
C HIS A 400 -8.97 -14.52 1.82
N GLU A 401 -9.54 -15.39 0.98
CA GLU A 401 -8.82 -16.38 0.19
C GLU A 401 -7.74 -15.73 -0.69
N MET A 402 -8.09 -14.63 -1.37
CA MET A 402 -7.17 -13.92 -2.27
C MET A 402 -6.10 -13.12 -1.53
N SER A 403 -6.35 -12.69 -0.30
CA SER A 403 -5.40 -11.93 0.53
C SER A 403 -4.45 -12.80 1.33
N GLU A 404 -4.46 -14.12 1.11
CA GLU A 404 -3.64 -15.08 1.84
C GLU A 404 -3.80 -14.98 3.37
N GLU A 405 -5.01 -14.78 3.82
CA GLU A 405 -5.40 -14.73 5.25
C GLU A 405 -4.78 -13.57 6.07
N LYS A 406 -4.26 -12.51 5.44
CA LYS A 406 -3.48 -11.46 6.13
C LYS A 406 -4.23 -10.15 6.39
N GLN A 407 -5.52 -10.07 6.14
CA GLN A 407 -6.27 -8.80 6.28
C GLN A 407 -7.16 -8.80 7.52
N PRO A 408 -6.75 -8.14 8.64
CA PRO A 408 -7.49 -8.17 9.90
C PRO A 408 -8.91 -7.60 9.76
N TRP A 409 -9.10 -6.54 8.96
CA TRP A 409 -10.41 -5.94 8.76
C TRP A 409 -11.42 -6.87 8.06
N ILE A 410 -10.97 -7.74 7.15
CA ILE A 410 -11.81 -8.75 6.49
C ILE A 410 -12.26 -9.79 7.53
N LEU A 411 -11.33 -10.28 8.34
CA LEU A 411 -11.62 -11.24 9.41
C LEU A 411 -12.60 -10.68 10.44
N SER A 412 -12.42 -9.41 10.83
CA SER A 412 -13.33 -8.74 11.77
C SER A 412 -14.74 -8.62 11.19
N ASN A 413 -14.87 -8.33 9.89
CA ASN A 413 -16.17 -8.22 9.24
C ASN A 413 -16.85 -9.59 9.07
N ILE A 414 -16.09 -10.66 8.74
CA ILE A 414 -16.60 -12.03 8.75
C ILE A 414 -17.12 -12.38 10.16
N GLY A 415 -16.31 -12.12 11.18
CA GLY A 415 -16.70 -12.35 12.57
C GLY A 415 -17.99 -11.61 12.96
N ASN A 416 -18.13 -10.35 12.54
CA ASN A 416 -19.34 -9.57 12.79
C ASN A 416 -20.59 -10.18 12.14
N ILE A 417 -20.50 -10.61 10.87
CA ILE A 417 -21.62 -11.26 10.17
C ILE A 417 -22.00 -12.57 10.90
N LEU A 418 -21.03 -13.37 11.28
CA LEU A 418 -21.26 -14.64 11.98
C LEU A 418 -21.95 -14.41 13.33
N LYS A 419 -21.52 -13.40 14.10
CA LYS A 419 -22.19 -12.98 15.34
C LYS A 419 -23.66 -12.62 15.07
N ASN A 420 -23.93 -11.79 14.07
CA ASN A 420 -25.29 -11.35 13.74
C ASN A 420 -26.20 -12.50 13.26
N LYS A 421 -25.60 -13.60 12.80
CA LYS A 421 -26.29 -14.84 12.41
C LYS A 421 -26.42 -15.86 13.56
N GLY A 422 -25.92 -15.58 14.76
CA GLY A 422 -25.94 -16.49 15.90
C GLY A 422 -24.82 -17.53 15.92
N PHE A 423 -23.84 -17.46 15.02
CA PHE A 423 -22.67 -18.37 15.01
C PHE A 423 -21.56 -17.82 15.89
N TYR A 424 -21.81 -17.73 17.19
CA TYR A 424 -20.92 -17.03 18.14
C TYR A 424 -19.55 -17.66 18.26
N ASN A 425 -19.43 -18.99 18.26
CA ASN A 425 -18.15 -19.68 18.39
C ASN A 425 -17.25 -19.43 17.18
N GLU A 426 -17.79 -19.46 15.97
CA GLU A 426 -17.09 -19.15 14.72
C GLU A 426 -16.72 -17.68 14.68
N SER A 427 -17.63 -16.79 15.08
CA SER A 427 -17.38 -15.35 15.19
C SER A 427 -16.18 -15.05 16.07
N ILE A 428 -16.14 -15.63 17.29
CA ILE A 428 -15.04 -15.46 18.25
C ILE A 428 -13.72 -15.89 17.62
N LYS A 429 -13.67 -17.03 16.92
CA LYS A 429 -12.43 -17.50 16.24
C LYS A 429 -11.93 -16.52 15.20
N TYR A 430 -12.80 -15.97 14.35
CA TYR A 430 -12.41 -15.00 13.33
C TYR A 430 -11.93 -13.68 13.93
N LEU A 431 -12.59 -13.20 14.99
CA LEU A 431 -12.22 -11.97 15.69
C LEU A 431 -10.88 -12.12 16.44
N GLN A 432 -10.64 -13.27 17.06
CA GLN A 432 -9.35 -13.60 17.69
C GLN A 432 -8.22 -13.68 16.63
N LYS A 433 -8.47 -14.29 15.46
CA LYS A 433 -7.50 -14.29 14.35
C LYS A 433 -7.20 -12.87 13.85
N SER A 434 -8.21 -12.02 13.77
CA SER A 434 -8.03 -10.61 13.40
C SER A 434 -7.11 -9.89 14.39
N LEU A 435 -7.39 -10.01 15.69
CA LEU A 435 -6.60 -9.39 16.77
C LEU A 435 -5.17 -9.95 16.85
N ALA A 436 -4.98 -11.23 16.52
CA ALA A 436 -3.65 -11.84 16.47
C ALA A 436 -2.77 -11.25 15.33
N ILE A 437 -3.38 -10.65 14.29
CA ILE A 437 -2.67 -9.98 13.21
C ILE A 437 -2.46 -8.51 13.54
N GLN A 438 -3.50 -7.84 14.05
CA GLN A 438 -3.47 -6.42 14.37
C GLN A 438 -4.47 -6.11 15.50
N GLU A 439 -3.98 -5.47 16.56
CA GLU A 439 -4.81 -4.90 17.60
C GLU A 439 -5.71 -3.79 17.06
N SER A 440 -6.98 -3.82 17.44
CA SER A 440 -8.00 -2.88 16.99
C SER A 440 -9.17 -2.81 17.96
N ASP A 441 -9.52 -1.61 18.42
CA ASP A 441 -10.71 -1.38 19.28
C ASP A 441 -11.97 -1.92 18.62
N TYR A 442 -12.09 -1.75 17.30
CA TYR A 442 -13.20 -2.28 16.50
C TYR A 442 -13.33 -3.82 16.62
N ALA A 443 -12.24 -4.57 16.56
CA ALA A 443 -12.24 -6.02 16.69
C ALA A 443 -12.48 -6.46 18.14
N HIS A 444 -11.94 -5.73 19.13
CA HIS A 444 -12.17 -5.99 20.55
C HIS A 444 -13.64 -5.81 20.94
N ASP A 445 -14.27 -4.72 20.53
CA ASP A 445 -15.69 -4.46 20.80
C ASP A 445 -16.59 -5.56 20.21
N ARG A 446 -16.27 -6.02 19.01
CA ARG A 446 -17.03 -7.10 18.37
C ARG A 446 -16.79 -8.44 19.03
N LEU A 447 -15.57 -8.73 19.48
CA LEU A 447 -15.23 -9.93 20.22
C LEU A 447 -15.98 -9.96 21.56
N ALA A 448 -15.92 -8.87 22.31
CA ALA A 448 -16.66 -8.72 23.56
C ALA A 448 -18.18 -8.90 23.34
N GLY A 449 -18.71 -8.28 22.29
CA GLY A 449 -20.11 -8.46 21.91
C GLY A 449 -20.47 -9.88 21.51
N ALA A 450 -19.60 -10.62 20.82
CA ALA A 450 -19.84 -12.01 20.46
C ALA A 450 -19.82 -12.95 21.68
N ILE A 451 -18.89 -12.73 22.61
CA ILE A 451 -18.80 -13.47 23.88
C ILE A 451 -20.07 -13.22 24.69
N LYS A 452 -20.47 -11.95 24.86
CA LYS A 452 -21.68 -11.57 25.58
C LYS A 452 -22.94 -12.26 25.02
N SER A 453 -23.12 -12.21 23.68
CA SER A 453 -24.28 -12.84 23.04
C SER A 453 -24.29 -14.35 23.21
N LYS A 454 -23.12 -15.00 23.21
CA LYS A 454 -23.00 -16.44 23.51
C LYS A 454 -23.42 -16.76 24.93
N ASP A 455 -22.99 -15.95 25.91
CA ASP A 455 -23.34 -16.16 27.33
C ASP A 455 -24.84 -15.90 27.57
N GLU A 456 -25.44 -14.90 26.91
CA GLU A 456 -26.88 -14.62 26.95
C GLU A 456 -27.69 -15.81 26.41
N GLU A 457 -27.28 -16.39 25.26
CA GLU A 457 -27.91 -17.58 24.69
C GLU A 457 -27.87 -18.80 25.68
N ALA A 458 -26.72 -18.99 26.35
CA ALA A 458 -26.59 -20.05 27.35
C ALA A 458 -27.55 -19.85 28.54
N VAL A 459 -27.69 -18.61 29.01
CA VAL A 459 -28.66 -18.29 30.10
C VAL A 459 -30.10 -18.49 29.60
N GLU A 460 -30.44 -18.09 28.38
CA GLU A 460 -31.76 -18.30 27.80
C GLU A 460 -32.08 -19.79 27.66
N TYR A 461 -31.12 -20.59 27.20
CA TYR A 461 -31.27 -22.06 27.16
C TYR A 461 -31.61 -22.65 28.54
N GLU A 462 -30.89 -22.29 29.59
CA GLU A 462 -31.16 -22.74 30.94
C GLU A 462 -32.55 -22.30 31.44
N ASN A 463 -32.98 -21.07 31.09
CA ASN A 463 -34.32 -20.58 31.45
C ASN A 463 -35.42 -21.40 30.76
N HIS A 464 -35.25 -21.74 29.47
CA HIS A 464 -36.17 -22.59 28.75
C HIS A 464 -36.26 -24.01 29.32
N LEU A 465 -35.12 -24.59 29.79
CA LEU A 465 -35.13 -25.88 30.46
C LEU A 465 -35.94 -25.85 31.79
N LYS A 466 -35.71 -24.79 32.60
CA LYS A 466 -36.46 -24.60 33.86
C LYS A 466 -37.95 -24.43 33.61
N GLU A 467 -38.31 -23.61 32.61
CA GLU A 467 -39.72 -23.41 32.24
C GLU A 467 -40.37 -24.68 31.69
N GLY A 468 -39.64 -25.46 30.88
CA GLY A 468 -40.09 -26.78 30.41
C GLY A 468 -40.35 -27.73 31.55
N GLN A 469 -39.44 -27.79 32.56
CA GLN A 469 -39.63 -28.60 33.77
C GLN A 469 -40.85 -28.14 34.57
N ARG A 470 -41.07 -26.83 34.73
CA ARG A 470 -42.24 -26.27 35.41
C ARG A 470 -43.54 -26.71 34.73
N LYS A 471 -43.65 -26.54 33.40
CA LYS A 471 -44.81 -26.95 32.62
C LYS A 471 -45.10 -28.45 32.71
N LEU A 472 -44.07 -29.29 32.62
CA LEU A 472 -44.23 -30.76 32.79
C LEU A 472 -44.80 -31.15 34.17
N LYS A 473 -44.36 -30.47 35.25
CA LYS A 473 -44.91 -30.68 36.59
C LYS A 473 -46.38 -30.28 36.67
N GLU A 474 -46.75 -29.13 36.11
CA GLU A 474 -48.14 -28.64 36.04
C GLU A 474 -49.04 -29.59 35.27
N TYR A 475 -48.63 -30.07 34.10
CA TYR A 475 -49.37 -31.05 33.32
C TYR A 475 -49.53 -32.36 34.09
N GLY A 476 -48.49 -32.82 34.76
CA GLY A 476 -48.57 -34.04 35.61
C GLY A 476 -49.52 -33.87 36.77
N ALA A 477 -49.53 -32.74 37.47
CA ALA A 477 -50.46 -32.43 38.55
C ALA A 477 -51.91 -32.36 38.04
N ASN A 478 -52.17 -31.73 36.89
CA ASN A 478 -53.50 -31.65 36.31
C ASN A 478 -54.04 -33.03 35.86
N LEU A 479 -53.17 -33.91 35.35
CA LEU A 479 -53.54 -35.27 34.99
C LEU A 479 -53.93 -36.12 36.26
N LEU A 480 -53.19 -35.91 37.35
CA LEU A 480 -53.53 -36.59 38.62
C LEU A 480 -54.87 -36.09 39.23
N ILE A 481 -55.16 -34.76 39.07
CA ILE A 481 -56.42 -34.16 39.54
C ILE A 481 -57.60 -34.68 38.70
N ASN A 482 -57.45 -34.73 37.41
CA ASN A 482 -58.49 -35.20 36.50
C ASN A 482 -58.78 -36.71 36.70
N ASN A 483 -57.74 -37.52 36.83
CA ASN A 483 -57.90 -38.97 37.14
C ASN A 483 -58.50 -39.23 38.50
N SER A 484 -58.30 -38.36 39.51
CA SER A 484 -58.99 -38.48 40.79
C SER A 484 -60.44 -38.07 40.75
N ASN A 485 -60.81 -37.14 39.87
CA ASN A 485 -62.23 -36.74 39.66
C ASN A 485 -62.99 -37.74 38.82
N GLU A 486 -62.38 -38.49 37.89
CA GLU A 486 -63.03 -39.59 37.17
C GLU A 486 -63.26 -40.84 37.98
N ARG A 487 -62.62 -40.99 39.14
CA ARG A 487 -62.85 -42.10 40.07
C ARG A 487 -63.94 -41.83 41.09
N LEU A 488 -64.60 -40.72 41.12
CA LEU A 488 -65.66 -40.30 42.03
C LEU A 488 -67.06 -40.31 41.39
N TYR A 489 -67.21 -40.89 40.20
CA TYR A 489 -68.51 -41.14 39.55
C TYR A 489 -68.71 -42.63 39.28
#